data_55dbb8a762ed9d603773fb65fc370a2e
#
_entry.id   55dbb8a762ed9d603773fb65fc370a2e
#
_cell.length_a   1.000
_cell.length_b   1.000
_cell.length_c   1.000
_cell.angle_alpha   90.00
_cell.angle_beta   90.00
_cell.angle_gamma   90.00
#
_symmetry.space_group_name_H-M   'P 1'
#
loop_
_entity.id
_entity.type
_entity.pdbx_description
1 polymer ?
#
loop_
_entity_poly.entity_id
_entity_poly.type
_entity_poly.pdbx_seq_one_letter_code
_entity_poly.pdbx_strand_id
1 'polypeptide(L)'
;MRIHEFGTEHEKTVLLLHSACLSWRMFQPAAERLQTQYHLIIPALPAHDPDEKTPYTSVEAIAAELGDWLAQRGISALWGLYGVSMGGAVALRLLADGKVAVRTCVLDAAITPYRAPRWLTRGFSLRNYLVIRFAQRHLALIRRAFPAQRFGQAAVEDVCMI
;
A
#
# COMPACT_ATOMS: atom_id res chain seq x y z
N MET A 1 0.36 -2.94 -12.53
CA MET A 1 0.95 -2.56 -11.22
C MET A 1 2.39 -3.06 -11.16
N ARG A 2 3.34 -2.20 -10.75
CA ARG A 2 4.75 -2.60 -10.53
C ARG A 2 4.87 -3.37 -9.22
N ILE A 3 5.63 -4.45 -9.21
CA ILE A 3 5.92 -5.25 -8.02
C ILE A 3 7.43 -5.19 -7.75
N HIS A 4 7.77 -4.86 -6.51
CA HIS A 4 9.14 -4.89 -6.01
C HIS A 4 9.32 -6.16 -5.19
N GLU A 5 10.37 -6.93 -5.51
CA GLU A 5 10.69 -8.18 -4.84
C GLU A 5 12.10 -8.10 -4.23
N PHE A 6 12.26 -8.62 -3.02
CA PHE A 6 13.54 -8.68 -2.30
C PHE A 6 13.67 -10.04 -1.63
N GLY A 7 14.89 -10.57 -1.49
CA GLY A 7 15.14 -11.85 -0.81
C GLY A 7 14.42 -13.02 -1.50
N THR A 8 14.41 -13.03 -2.84
CA THR A 8 13.68 -14.02 -3.66
C THR A 8 14.18 -15.46 -3.48
N GLU A 9 15.34 -15.65 -2.87
CA GLU A 9 15.94 -16.95 -2.53
C GLU A 9 15.25 -17.63 -1.32
N HIS A 10 14.41 -16.92 -0.59
CA HIS A 10 13.75 -17.43 0.61
C HIS A 10 12.34 -17.99 0.31
N GLU A 11 12.02 -19.13 0.93
CA GLU A 11 10.71 -19.78 0.78
C GLU A 11 9.55 -19.05 1.49
N LYS A 12 9.87 -18.32 2.60
CA LYS A 12 8.87 -17.64 3.39
C LYS A 12 8.50 -16.31 2.76
N THR A 13 7.40 -16.28 2.04
CA THR A 13 6.94 -15.09 1.32
C THR A 13 6.09 -14.18 2.21
N VAL A 14 6.41 -12.89 2.24
CA VAL A 14 5.68 -11.84 2.97
C VAL A 14 5.24 -10.74 1.99
N LEU A 15 3.96 -10.43 2.00
CA LEU A 15 3.35 -9.38 1.19
C LEU A 15 3.12 -8.14 2.04
N LEU A 16 3.64 -6.98 1.61
CA LEU A 16 3.53 -5.69 2.29
C LEU A 16 2.77 -4.69 1.43
N LEU A 17 1.64 -4.19 1.93
CA LEU A 17 0.72 -3.29 1.22
C LEU A 17 0.69 -1.92 1.89
N HIS A 18 1.16 -0.89 1.17
CA HIS A 18 1.31 0.47 1.68
C HIS A 18 -0.01 1.26 1.74
N SER A 19 0.00 2.38 2.45
CA SER A 19 -1.16 3.27 2.57
C SER A 19 -1.34 4.15 1.34
N ALA A 20 -2.52 4.76 1.23
CA ALA A 20 -2.74 5.89 0.32
C ALA A 20 -1.77 7.04 0.66
N CYS A 21 -1.43 7.84 -0.35
CA CYS A 21 -0.50 8.98 -0.24
C CYS A 21 0.93 8.62 0.17
N LEU A 22 1.29 7.34 0.14
CA LEU A 22 2.66 6.84 0.32
C LEU A 22 2.94 5.82 -0.78
N SER A 23 4.21 5.58 -1.07
CA SER A 23 4.63 4.56 -2.03
C SER A 23 5.16 3.30 -1.32
N TRP A 24 5.53 2.29 -2.10
CA TRP A 24 6.22 1.10 -1.61
C TRP A 24 7.47 1.43 -0.77
N ARG A 25 8.09 2.59 -1.01
CA ARG A 25 9.32 3.07 -0.33
C ARG A 25 9.16 3.24 1.17
N MET A 26 7.92 3.37 1.68
CA MET A 26 7.69 3.39 3.14
C MET A 26 8.18 2.12 3.83
N PHE A 27 8.26 1.01 3.09
CA PHE A 27 8.77 -0.26 3.61
C PHE A 27 10.27 -0.48 3.37
N GLN A 28 10.96 0.43 2.70
CA GLN A 28 12.38 0.26 2.37
C GLN A 28 13.25 -0.05 3.60
N PRO A 29 13.14 0.67 4.74
CA PRO A 29 13.92 0.33 5.94
C PRO A 29 13.60 -1.04 6.53
N ALA A 30 12.35 -1.51 6.39
CA ALA A 30 11.96 -2.84 6.80
C ALA A 30 12.46 -3.90 5.81
N ALA A 31 12.38 -3.62 4.50
CA ALA A 31 12.84 -4.50 3.45
C ALA A 31 14.34 -4.80 3.58
N GLU A 32 15.16 -3.79 3.83
CA GLU A 32 16.62 -3.94 4.04
C GLU A 32 16.97 -4.93 5.16
N ARG A 33 16.11 -5.01 6.18
CA ARG A 33 16.31 -5.93 7.33
C ARG A 33 15.71 -7.30 7.09
N LEU A 34 14.52 -7.35 6.52
CA LEU A 34 13.75 -8.59 6.40
C LEU A 34 14.13 -9.44 5.19
N GLN A 35 14.69 -8.84 4.12
CA GLN A 35 15.08 -9.56 2.92
C GLN A 35 16.15 -10.64 3.15
N THR A 36 16.84 -10.61 4.29
CA THR A 36 17.82 -11.65 4.67
C THR A 36 17.18 -12.93 5.20
N GLN A 37 15.85 -12.94 5.41
CA GLN A 37 15.10 -14.07 6.00
C GLN A 37 13.80 -14.40 5.25
N TYR A 38 13.29 -13.47 4.45
CA TYR A 38 11.99 -13.56 3.80
C TYR A 38 12.06 -13.12 2.34
N HIS A 39 11.30 -13.77 1.50
CA HIS A 39 10.95 -13.24 0.18
C HIS A 39 9.87 -12.16 0.38
N LEU A 40 10.22 -10.92 0.14
CA LEU A 40 9.31 -9.77 0.30
C LEU A 40 8.70 -9.39 -1.06
N ILE A 41 7.40 -9.23 -1.08
CA ILE A 41 6.63 -8.71 -2.21
C ILE A 41 6.03 -7.40 -1.79
N ILE A 42 6.39 -6.30 -2.45
CA ILE A 42 5.96 -4.94 -2.11
C ILE A 42 5.41 -4.29 -3.39
N PRO A 43 4.09 -4.39 -3.63
CA PRO A 43 3.48 -3.73 -4.78
C PRO A 43 3.51 -2.21 -4.64
N ALA A 44 3.83 -1.50 -5.71
CA ALA A 44 3.51 -0.10 -5.89
C ALA A 44 2.03 0.00 -6.27
N LEU A 45 1.17 0.31 -5.32
CA LEU A 45 -0.27 0.38 -5.56
C LEU A 45 -0.60 1.49 -6.56
N PRO A 46 -1.57 1.28 -7.47
CA PRO A 46 -1.93 2.23 -8.53
C PRO A 46 -2.12 3.67 -8.02
N ALA A 47 -1.63 4.65 -8.79
CA ALA A 47 -1.60 6.08 -8.51
C ALA A 47 -0.71 6.52 -7.32
N HIS A 48 0.15 5.63 -6.80
CA HIS A 48 1.04 5.91 -5.65
C HIS A 48 2.52 5.62 -5.94
N ASP A 49 2.86 5.25 -7.18
CA ASP A 49 4.26 5.14 -7.60
C ASP A 49 4.63 6.37 -8.43
N PRO A 50 5.64 7.16 -8.05
CA PRO A 50 6.08 8.33 -8.80
C PRO A 50 6.60 7.97 -10.21
N ASP A 51 7.11 6.76 -10.40
CA ASP A 51 7.69 6.29 -11.66
C ASP A 51 6.67 5.54 -12.54
N GLU A 52 5.43 5.34 -12.06
CA GLU A 52 4.36 4.62 -12.75
C GLU A 52 3.04 5.39 -12.70
N LYS A 53 2.42 5.55 -13.85
CA LYS A 53 1.16 6.31 -14.00
C LYS A 53 -0.07 5.40 -14.09
N THR A 54 -0.02 4.21 -13.52
CA THR A 54 -1.19 3.33 -13.46
C THR A 54 -2.31 4.00 -12.68
N PRO A 55 -3.49 4.24 -13.29
CA PRO A 55 -4.58 4.91 -12.60
C PRO A 55 -5.13 4.04 -11.46
N TYR A 56 -5.55 4.68 -10.38
CA TYR A 56 -6.34 4.00 -9.35
C TYR A 56 -7.69 3.57 -9.91
N THR A 57 -8.08 2.34 -9.64
CA THR A 57 -9.37 1.78 -10.07
C THR A 57 -10.28 1.54 -8.85
N SER A 58 -10.06 0.45 -8.16
CA SER A 58 -10.76 0.11 -6.90
C SER A 58 -9.94 -0.87 -6.08
N VAL A 59 -10.25 -0.99 -4.81
CA VAL A 59 -9.64 -1.99 -3.92
C VAL A 59 -9.82 -3.40 -4.46
N GLU A 60 -11.02 -3.70 -4.99
CA GLU A 60 -11.36 -5.00 -5.54
C GLU A 60 -10.51 -5.34 -6.78
N ALA A 61 -10.35 -4.38 -7.69
CA ALA A 61 -9.55 -4.58 -8.91
C ALA A 61 -8.06 -4.76 -8.56
N ILE A 62 -7.54 -3.99 -7.62
CA ILE A 62 -6.15 -4.11 -7.14
C ILE A 62 -5.93 -5.49 -6.49
N ALA A 63 -6.85 -5.93 -5.63
CA ALA A 63 -6.74 -7.23 -4.97
C ALA A 63 -6.83 -8.38 -5.99
N ALA A 64 -7.71 -8.27 -6.99
CA ALA A 64 -7.84 -9.26 -8.07
C ALA A 64 -6.55 -9.36 -8.89
N GLU A 65 -6.01 -8.22 -9.35
CA GLU A 65 -4.75 -8.15 -10.11
C GLU A 65 -3.59 -8.75 -9.31
N LEU A 66 -3.51 -8.44 -8.01
CA LEU A 66 -2.47 -8.96 -7.12
C LEU A 66 -2.62 -10.47 -6.90
N GLY A 67 -3.85 -10.96 -6.69
CA GLY A 67 -4.13 -12.39 -6.57
C GLY A 67 -3.77 -13.16 -7.84
N ASP A 68 -4.09 -12.62 -9.01
CA ASP A 68 -3.74 -13.21 -10.29
C ASP A 68 -2.22 -13.21 -10.53
N TRP A 69 -1.52 -12.14 -10.15
CA TRP A 69 -0.07 -12.07 -10.21
C TRP A 69 0.60 -13.12 -9.31
N LEU A 70 0.13 -13.29 -8.08
CA LEU A 70 0.61 -14.34 -7.16
C LEU A 70 0.40 -15.73 -7.75
N ALA A 71 -0.78 -15.99 -8.30
CA ALA A 71 -1.10 -17.27 -8.94
C ALA A 71 -0.20 -17.57 -10.15
N GLN A 72 0.07 -16.58 -11.02
CA GLN A 72 0.97 -16.71 -12.16
C GLN A 72 2.43 -17.03 -11.74
N ARG A 73 2.83 -16.60 -10.54
CA ARG A 73 4.14 -16.91 -9.95
C ARG A 73 4.16 -18.23 -9.16
N GLY A 74 3.04 -18.96 -9.11
CA GLY A 74 2.92 -20.19 -8.32
C GLY A 74 2.90 -19.97 -6.81
N ILE A 75 2.66 -18.72 -6.34
CA ILE A 75 2.63 -18.39 -4.92
C ILE A 75 1.21 -18.62 -4.41
N SER A 76 0.96 -19.80 -3.89
CA SER A 76 -0.34 -20.21 -3.33
C SER A 76 -0.48 -19.94 -1.84
N ALA A 77 0.62 -19.63 -1.14
CA ALA A 77 0.61 -19.37 0.29
C ALA A 77 1.58 -18.23 0.66
N LEU A 78 1.15 -17.38 1.58
CA LEU A 78 1.96 -16.31 2.18
C LEU A 78 2.25 -16.67 3.64
N TRP A 79 3.51 -16.52 4.05
CA TRP A 79 3.92 -16.60 5.45
C TRP A 79 3.36 -15.43 6.24
N GLY A 80 3.38 -14.22 5.65
CA GLY A 80 2.85 -13.01 6.23
C GLY A 80 2.18 -12.11 5.21
N LEU A 81 1.13 -11.43 5.66
CA LEU A 81 0.44 -10.35 4.93
C LEU A 81 0.34 -9.16 5.89
N TYR A 82 0.93 -8.05 5.50
CA TYR A 82 0.80 -6.78 6.21
C TYR A 82 0.12 -5.76 5.30
N GLY A 83 -0.89 -5.08 5.83
CA GLY A 83 -1.55 -4.02 5.10
C GLY A 83 -1.91 -2.84 6.00
N VAL A 84 -1.52 -1.63 5.59
CA VAL A 84 -1.79 -0.42 6.34
C VAL A 84 -2.80 0.47 5.59
N SER A 85 -3.82 0.98 6.31
CA SER A 85 -4.85 1.89 5.77
C SER A 85 -5.50 1.34 4.50
N MET A 86 -5.30 1.96 3.33
CA MET A 86 -5.76 1.47 2.03
C MET A 86 -5.19 0.10 1.68
N GLY A 87 -3.90 -0.14 1.95
CA GLY A 87 -3.28 -1.46 1.79
C GLY A 87 -3.93 -2.52 2.67
N GLY A 88 -4.43 -2.13 3.85
CA GLY A 88 -5.24 -2.98 4.71
C GLY A 88 -6.58 -3.37 4.09
N ALA A 89 -7.24 -2.46 3.36
CA ALA A 89 -8.45 -2.78 2.62
C ALA A 89 -8.19 -3.77 1.48
N VAL A 90 -7.06 -3.61 0.75
CA VAL A 90 -6.62 -4.57 -0.28
C VAL A 90 -6.33 -5.94 0.34
N ALA A 91 -5.63 -5.96 1.50
CA ALA A 91 -5.36 -7.20 2.24
C ALA A 91 -6.64 -7.93 2.64
N LEU A 92 -7.62 -7.22 3.21
CA LEU A 92 -8.93 -7.77 3.58
C LEU A 92 -9.66 -8.35 2.35
N ARG A 93 -9.60 -7.66 1.23
CA ARG A 93 -10.22 -8.16 0.00
C ARG A 93 -9.51 -9.40 -0.53
N LEU A 94 -8.18 -9.42 -0.53
CA LEU A 94 -7.38 -10.57 -0.94
C LEU A 94 -7.69 -11.81 -0.08
N LEU A 95 -7.83 -11.62 1.24
CA LEU A 95 -8.26 -12.68 2.17
C LEU A 95 -9.67 -13.18 1.86
N ALA A 96 -10.61 -12.27 1.59
CA ALA A 96 -11.99 -12.61 1.28
C ALA A 96 -12.13 -13.38 -0.04
N ASP A 97 -11.29 -13.09 -1.04
CA ASP A 97 -11.26 -13.78 -2.32
C ASP A 97 -10.71 -15.22 -2.21
N GLY A 98 -9.93 -15.52 -1.16
CA GLY A 98 -9.47 -16.88 -0.85
C GLY A 98 -8.52 -17.52 -1.87
N LYS A 99 -7.95 -16.71 -2.79
CA LYS A 99 -7.05 -17.20 -3.86
C LYS A 99 -5.67 -17.59 -3.34
N VAL A 100 -5.26 -17.07 -2.19
CA VAL A 100 -3.97 -17.32 -1.56
C VAL A 100 -4.16 -17.62 -0.07
N ALA A 101 -3.51 -18.68 0.42
CA ALA A 101 -3.52 -19.00 1.83
C ALA A 101 -2.61 -18.02 2.59
N VAL A 102 -3.03 -17.54 3.75
CA VAL A 102 -2.25 -16.60 4.55
C VAL A 102 -2.09 -17.15 5.97
N ARG A 103 -0.85 -17.39 6.40
CA ARG A 103 -0.55 -17.90 7.74
C ARG A 103 -0.78 -16.85 8.83
N THR A 104 -0.28 -15.63 8.61
CA THR A 104 -0.38 -14.52 9.56
C THR A 104 -0.74 -13.27 8.81
N CYS A 105 -1.76 -12.55 9.29
CA CYS A 105 -2.15 -11.25 8.73
C CYS A 105 -2.10 -10.19 9.81
N VAL A 106 -1.48 -9.05 9.49
CA VAL A 106 -1.46 -7.86 10.33
C VAL A 106 -2.12 -6.71 9.56
N LEU A 107 -3.17 -6.17 10.13
CA LEU A 107 -3.92 -5.04 9.59
C LEU A 107 -3.69 -3.82 10.48
N ASP A 108 -3.01 -2.83 9.94
CA ASP A 108 -2.70 -1.59 10.65
C ASP A 108 -3.60 -0.46 10.14
N ALA A 109 -4.48 0.02 11.01
CA ALA A 109 -5.46 1.06 10.67
C ALA A 109 -6.21 0.80 9.35
N ALA A 110 -6.51 -0.47 9.06
CA ALA A 110 -7.14 -0.88 7.82
C ALA A 110 -8.50 -0.20 7.63
N ILE A 111 -8.71 0.35 6.43
CA ILE A 111 -10.01 0.90 6.07
C ILE A 111 -10.92 -0.28 5.75
N THR A 112 -11.97 -0.47 6.55
CA THR A 112 -12.99 -1.47 6.23
C THR A 112 -13.82 -0.99 5.03
N PRO A 113 -14.23 -1.89 4.11
CA PRO A 113 -15.07 -1.55 2.97
C PRO A 113 -16.51 -1.23 3.42
N TYR A 114 -16.68 -0.12 4.14
CA TYR A 114 -17.98 0.33 4.58
C TYR A 114 -18.66 1.12 3.47
N ARG A 115 -19.85 0.69 3.08
CA ARG A 115 -20.67 1.43 2.12
C ARG A 115 -21.33 2.63 2.82
N ALA A 116 -20.68 3.77 2.79
CA ALA A 116 -21.29 5.00 3.23
C ALA A 116 -22.28 5.55 2.19
N PRO A 117 -23.34 6.27 2.61
CA PRO A 117 -24.24 6.96 1.69
C PRO A 117 -23.49 7.88 0.72
N ARG A 118 -23.95 7.96 -0.54
CA ARG A 118 -23.26 8.72 -1.61
C ARG A 118 -23.03 10.19 -1.27
N TRP A 119 -23.92 10.82 -0.55
CA TRP A 119 -23.74 12.23 -0.12
C TRP A 119 -22.58 12.38 0.85
N LEU A 120 -22.40 11.42 1.76
CA LEU A 120 -21.32 11.41 2.74
C LEU A 120 -19.96 11.15 2.04
N THR A 121 -19.92 10.18 1.14
CA THR A 121 -18.69 9.90 0.35
C THR A 121 -18.29 11.09 -0.51
N ARG A 122 -19.26 11.78 -1.15
CA ARG A 122 -18.98 13.01 -1.92
C ARG A 122 -18.45 14.13 -1.02
N GLY A 123 -19.01 14.32 0.17
CA GLY A 123 -18.53 15.30 1.15
C GLY A 123 -17.08 15.00 1.58
N PHE A 124 -16.76 13.75 1.90
CA PHE A 124 -15.40 13.34 2.23
C PHE A 124 -14.43 13.50 1.05
N SER A 125 -14.85 13.14 -0.16
CA SER A 125 -14.02 13.31 -1.35
C SER A 125 -13.69 14.77 -1.63
N LEU A 126 -14.70 15.66 -1.52
CA LEU A 126 -14.49 17.10 -1.69
C LEU A 126 -13.55 17.66 -0.61
N ARG A 127 -13.78 17.29 0.65
CA ARG A 127 -12.89 17.68 1.75
C ARG A 127 -11.47 17.23 1.50
N ASN A 128 -11.26 15.95 1.15
CA ASN A 128 -9.94 15.40 0.89
C ASN A 128 -9.27 16.09 -0.30
N TYR A 129 -10.01 16.35 -1.37
CA TYR A 129 -9.52 17.11 -2.52
C TYR A 129 -9.01 18.50 -2.11
N LEU A 130 -9.80 19.24 -1.31
CA LEU A 130 -9.39 20.56 -0.83
C LEU A 130 -8.16 20.51 0.08
N VAL A 131 -8.08 19.51 0.98
CA VAL A 131 -6.92 19.30 1.86
C VAL A 131 -5.68 18.99 1.04
N ILE A 132 -5.76 18.09 0.06
CA ILE A 132 -4.63 17.75 -0.82
C ILE A 132 -4.18 18.97 -1.63
N ARG A 133 -5.11 19.72 -2.23
CA ARG A 133 -4.81 20.96 -2.95
C ARG A 133 -4.14 22.02 -2.07
N PHE A 134 -4.59 22.14 -0.83
CA PHE A 134 -3.96 23.01 0.15
C PHE A 134 -2.54 22.53 0.50
N ALA A 135 -2.38 21.24 0.77
CA ALA A 135 -1.10 20.61 1.08
C ALA A 135 -0.08 20.81 -0.06
N GLN A 136 -0.50 20.57 -1.31
CA GLN A 136 0.34 20.80 -2.49
C GLN A 136 0.84 22.24 -2.63
N ARG A 137 0.05 23.22 -2.17
CA ARG A 137 0.45 24.64 -2.18
C ARG A 137 1.34 25.05 -0.99
N HIS A 138 1.34 24.23 0.07
CA HIS A 138 2.01 24.55 1.33
C HIS A 138 2.95 23.42 1.79
N LEU A 139 3.85 22.98 0.90
CA LEU A 139 4.78 21.87 1.15
C LEU A 139 5.64 22.04 2.41
N ALA A 140 5.97 23.30 2.78
CA ALA A 140 6.69 23.58 4.01
C ALA A 140 5.94 23.16 5.27
N LEU A 141 4.60 23.27 5.28
CA LEU A 141 3.77 22.80 6.38
C LEU A 141 3.72 21.27 6.42
N ILE A 142 3.68 20.62 5.27
CA ILE A 142 3.72 19.17 5.17
C ILE A 142 5.03 18.62 5.73
N ARG A 143 6.18 19.16 5.30
CA ARG A 143 7.50 18.77 5.81
C ARG A 143 7.64 18.97 7.32
N ARG A 144 6.98 20.00 7.88
CA ARG A 144 6.96 20.23 9.33
C ARG A 144 6.06 19.25 10.07
N ALA A 145 4.92 18.86 9.47
CA ALA A 145 3.97 17.89 10.05
C ALA A 145 4.50 16.45 9.96
N PHE A 146 5.29 16.14 8.92
CA PHE A 146 5.90 14.83 8.69
C PHE A 146 7.43 14.94 8.71
N PRO A 147 8.06 15.07 9.88
CA PRO A 147 9.51 15.21 9.96
C PRO A 147 10.23 13.94 9.51
N ALA A 148 11.25 14.09 8.65
CA ALA A 148 12.00 12.98 8.05
C ALA A 148 12.66 12.05 9.08
N GLN A 149 13.01 12.58 10.27
CA GLN A 149 13.56 11.78 11.35
C GLN A 149 12.59 10.70 11.87
N ARG A 150 11.28 10.94 11.75
CA ARG A 150 10.22 10.02 12.23
C ARG A 150 9.67 9.11 11.14
N PHE A 151 9.56 9.61 9.92
CA PHE A 151 8.87 8.91 8.82
C PHE A 151 9.82 8.41 7.73
N GLY A 152 11.10 8.79 7.76
CA GLY A 152 12.06 8.55 6.70
C GLY A 152 11.98 9.60 5.58
N GLN A 153 13.11 9.91 4.98
CA GLN A 153 13.18 10.97 3.95
C GLN A 153 12.39 10.60 2.70
N ALA A 154 12.50 9.35 2.24
CA ALA A 154 11.78 8.87 1.07
C ALA A 154 10.25 8.98 1.22
N ALA A 155 9.70 8.63 2.40
CA ALA A 155 8.27 8.74 2.66
C ALA A 155 7.79 10.20 2.68
N VAL A 156 8.61 11.14 3.19
CA VAL A 156 8.29 12.57 3.18
C VAL A 156 8.31 13.14 1.75
N GLU A 157 9.27 12.71 0.94
CA GLU A 157 9.35 13.08 -0.48
C GLU A 157 8.13 12.57 -1.25
N ASP A 158 7.71 11.33 -1.04
CA ASP A 158 6.51 10.76 -1.66
C ASP A 158 5.26 11.58 -1.34
N VAL A 159 5.05 11.92 -0.05
CA VAL A 159 3.90 12.78 0.36
C VAL A 159 3.96 14.17 -0.28
N CYS A 160 5.15 14.69 -0.59
CA CYS A 160 5.31 15.99 -1.25
C CYS A 160 5.13 15.93 -2.77
N MET A 161 5.17 14.74 -3.39
CA MET A 161 5.02 14.57 -4.84
C MET A 161 3.56 14.32 -5.28
N ILE A 162 2.67 14.00 -4.37
CA ILE A 162 1.23 13.81 -4.61
C ILE A 162 0.54 15.17 -4.74
#